data_63e18aa5070d5518b592613469bcde5a
#
_entry.id   63e18aa5070d5518b592613469bcde5a
#
_cell.length_a   1.000
_cell.length_b   1.000
_cell.length_c   1.000
_cell.angle_alpha   90.00
_cell.angle_beta   90.00
_cell.angle_gamma   90.00
#
_symmetry.space_group_name_H-M   'P 1'
#
loop_
_entity.id
_entity.type
_entity.pdbx_description
1 polymer ?
#
loop_
_entity_poly.entity_id
_entity_poly.type
_entity_poly.pdbx_seq_one_letter_code
_entity_poly.pdbx_strand_id
1 'polypeptide(L)'
;LNGVWIRDDEFYIDRERANRICEQFIKENLNIRWYTSGTRVDVFNKASNEQTSLLKKSGAYVLKFGAESGTNRILKLVNKGITVEETLKANLKAKKHGIIPVFALMIGFPTETFEEIDNTIDLIFKVKKDNPKAQFETMSIYTALPGTPMYELALERGLKPPQDLEGWIDWNFDEYDFPGKRIPWFNAKERQKLGNISYMSVLANALPNAIDS
;
A
#
# COMPACT_ATOMS: atom_id res chain seq x y z
N LEU A 1 -23.20 -4.90 15.16
CA LEU A 1 -21.85 -4.80 14.57
C LEU A 1 -22.00 -4.27 13.15
N ASN A 2 -21.44 -3.11 12.82
CA ASN A 2 -21.66 -2.51 11.50
C ASN A 2 -20.49 -2.73 10.54
N GLY A 3 -19.37 -3.29 11.02
CA GLY A 3 -18.20 -3.54 10.20
C GLY A 3 -17.27 -4.62 10.77
N VAL A 4 -16.52 -5.24 9.86
CA VAL A 4 -15.52 -6.26 10.15
C VAL A 4 -14.21 -5.91 9.47
N TRP A 5 -13.11 -6.03 10.18
CA TRP A 5 -11.78 -5.92 9.64
C TRP A 5 -11.16 -7.30 9.49
N ILE A 6 -10.94 -7.73 8.25
CA ILE A 6 -10.26 -8.97 7.92
C ILE A 6 -8.75 -8.69 7.96
N ARG A 7 -8.07 -9.29 8.93
CA ARG A 7 -6.65 -9.05 9.24
C ARG A 7 -5.69 -10.00 8.52
N ASP A 8 -6.19 -10.80 7.58
CA ASP A 8 -5.33 -11.63 6.73
C ASP A 8 -4.31 -10.74 6.00
N ASP A 9 -3.04 -11.15 5.93
CA ASP A 9 -2.01 -10.46 5.15
C ASP A 9 -2.37 -10.43 3.67
N GLU A 10 -3.05 -11.48 3.18
CA GLU A 10 -3.54 -11.59 1.81
C GLU A 10 -4.86 -12.38 1.75
N PHE A 11 -5.96 -11.70 2.04
CA PHE A 11 -7.30 -12.33 2.11
C PHE A 11 -7.70 -13.02 0.81
N TYR A 12 -7.36 -12.41 -0.34
CA TYR A 12 -7.86 -12.84 -1.64
C TYR A 12 -6.90 -13.75 -2.41
N ILE A 13 -5.80 -14.20 -1.80
CA ILE A 13 -4.83 -15.10 -2.44
C ILE A 13 -5.47 -16.44 -2.83
N ASP A 14 -6.27 -17.02 -1.95
CA ASP A 14 -7.16 -18.14 -2.23
C ASP A 14 -8.56 -17.59 -2.54
N ARG A 15 -8.80 -17.36 -3.84
CA ARG A 15 -10.07 -16.79 -4.32
C ARG A 15 -11.27 -17.69 -4.06
N GLU A 16 -11.09 -19.00 -4.09
CA GLU A 16 -12.19 -19.94 -3.82
C GLU A 16 -12.61 -19.88 -2.36
N ARG A 17 -11.64 -19.84 -1.43
CA ARG A 17 -11.91 -19.63 0.00
C ARG A 17 -12.62 -18.29 0.22
N ALA A 18 -12.09 -17.21 -0.35
CA ALA A 18 -12.68 -15.89 -0.20
C ALA A 18 -14.10 -15.81 -0.76
N ASN A 19 -14.35 -16.43 -1.92
CA ASN A 19 -15.70 -16.49 -2.50
C ASN A 19 -16.66 -17.26 -1.61
N ARG A 20 -16.27 -18.42 -1.06
CA ARG A 20 -17.12 -19.19 -0.12
C ARG A 20 -17.48 -18.37 1.13
N ILE A 21 -16.51 -17.59 1.67
CA ILE A 21 -16.77 -16.70 2.81
C ILE A 21 -17.80 -15.62 2.41
N CYS A 22 -17.62 -14.99 1.24
CA CYS A 22 -18.56 -13.99 0.74
C CYS A 22 -19.96 -14.54 0.51
N GLU A 23 -20.08 -15.72 -0.06
CA GLU A 23 -21.36 -16.43 -0.26
C GLU A 23 -22.04 -16.71 1.08
N GLN A 24 -21.27 -17.12 2.09
CA GLN A 24 -21.82 -17.36 3.43
C GLN A 24 -22.29 -16.05 4.08
N PHE A 25 -21.55 -14.95 3.96
CA PHE A 25 -22.01 -13.64 4.47
C PHE A 25 -23.34 -13.22 3.86
N ILE A 26 -23.53 -13.47 2.57
CA ILE A 26 -24.79 -13.18 1.87
C ILE A 26 -25.90 -14.10 2.33
N LYS A 27 -25.63 -15.40 2.40
CA LYS A 27 -26.60 -16.43 2.80
C LYS A 27 -27.15 -16.19 4.21
N GLU A 28 -26.27 -15.80 5.14
CA GLU A 28 -26.62 -15.51 6.54
C GLU A 28 -27.18 -14.08 6.74
N ASN A 29 -27.35 -13.31 5.66
CA ASN A 29 -27.86 -11.91 5.70
C ASN A 29 -27.13 -11.04 6.73
N LEU A 30 -25.80 -11.13 6.82
CA LEU A 30 -25.03 -10.46 7.87
C LEU A 30 -25.10 -8.93 7.80
N ASN A 31 -25.41 -8.34 6.64
CA ASN A 31 -25.53 -6.89 6.41
C ASN A 31 -24.36 -6.08 7.00
N ILE A 32 -23.14 -6.63 6.93
CA ILE A 32 -21.93 -6.00 7.43
C ILE A 32 -21.18 -5.29 6.30
N ARG A 33 -20.44 -4.25 6.64
CA ARG A 33 -19.35 -3.74 5.80
C ARG A 33 -18.06 -4.36 6.26
N TRP A 34 -17.22 -4.80 5.31
CA TRP A 34 -15.91 -5.33 5.66
C TRP A 34 -14.80 -4.73 4.82
N TYR A 35 -13.59 -4.74 5.37
CA TYR A 35 -12.38 -4.30 4.70
C TYR A 35 -11.20 -5.23 5.01
N THR A 36 -10.19 -5.23 4.12
CA THR A 36 -9.00 -6.07 4.25
C THR A 36 -7.77 -5.25 4.60
N SER A 37 -6.82 -5.88 5.31
CA SER A 37 -5.48 -5.32 5.54
C SER A 37 -4.56 -5.47 4.33
N GLY A 38 -4.76 -6.50 3.49
CA GLY A 38 -3.95 -6.78 2.33
C GLY A 38 -4.74 -7.43 1.20
N THR A 39 -4.50 -6.94 -0.02
CA THR A 39 -4.97 -7.53 -1.27
C THR A 39 -3.93 -7.26 -2.34
N ARG A 40 -3.44 -8.31 -2.99
CA ARG A 40 -2.51 -8.17 -4.11
C ARG A 40 -3.21 -7.64 -5.34
N VAL A 41 -2.59 -6.65 -5.98
CA VAL A 41 -3.07 -6.03 -7.22
C VAL A 41 -3.27 -7.06 -8.34
N ASP A 42 -2.27 -7.94 -8.56
CA ASP A 42 -2.32 -8.96 -9.61
C ASP A 42 -3.41 -10.01 -9.36
N VAL A 43 -3.61 -10.42 -8.11
CA VAL A 43 -4.67 -11.38 -7.73
C VAL A 43 -6.05 -10.77 -7.94
N PHE A 44 -6.26 -9.51 -7.52
CA PHE A 44 -7.51 -8.80 -7.74
C PHE A 44 -7.80 -8.57 -9.22
N ASN A 45 -6.79 -8.22 -10.02
CA ASN A 45 -6.94 -8.03 -11.46
C ASN A 45 -7.36 -9.30 -12.20
N LYS A 46 -6.89 -10.47 -11.74
CA LYS A 46 -7.26 -11.79 -12.29
C LYS A 46 -8.67 -12.25 -11.92
N ALA A 47 -9.30 -11.64 -10.91
CA ALA A 47 -10.68 -11.97 -10.56
C ALA A 47 -11.64 -11.59 -11.70
N SER A 48 -12.69 -12.39 -11.92
CA SER A 48 -13.73 -12.05 -12.90
C SER A 48 -14.61 -10.89 -12.40
N ASN A 49 -15.45 -10.33 -13.27
CA ASN A 49 -16.43 -9.34 -12.87
C ASN A 49 -17.45 -9.92 -11.86
N GLU A 50 -17.84 -11.19 -12.04
CA GLU A 50 -18.77 -11.91 -11.16
C GLU A 50 -18.15 -12.06 -9.77
N GLN A 51 -16.89 -12.49 -9.68
CA GLN A 51 -16.15 -12.60 -8.42
C GLN A 51 -16.01 -11.23 -7.71
N THR A 52 -15.70 -10.18 -8.46
CA THR A 52 -15.60 -8.83 -7.89
C THR A 52 -16.97 -8.30 -7.44
N SER A 53 -18.04 -8.62 -8.17
CA SER A 53 -19.43 -8.31 -7.77
C SER A 53 -19.84 -9.09 -6.52
N LEU A 54 -19.38 -10.33 -6.36
CA LEU A 54 -19.62 -11.14 -5.16
C LEU A 54 -18.99 -10.50 -3.93
N LEU A 55 -17.73 -10.03 -4.02
CA LEU A 55 -17.09 -9.26 -2.94
C LEU A 55 -17.97 -8.07 -2.54
N LYS A 56 -18.42 -7.28 -3.50
CA LYS A 56 -19.27 -6.11 -3.21
C LYS A 56 -20.59 -6.50 -2.57
N LYS A 57 -21.28 -7.52 -3.09
CA LYS A 57 -22.57 -7.99 -2.57
C LYS A 57 -22.44 -8.52 -1.13
N SER A 58 -21.32 -9.14 -0.78
CA SER A 58 -21.05 -9.63 0.57
C SER A 58 -20.69 -8.53 1.58
N GLY A 59 -20.60 -7.28 1.13
CA GLY A 59 -20.31 -6.12 1.97
C GLY A 59 -18.90 -5.56 1.86
N ALA A 60 -18.08 -6.00 0.88
CA ALA A 60 -16.77 -5.39 0.66
C ALA A 60 -16.91 -3.88 0.47
N TYR A 61 -16.30 -3.12 1.37
CA TYR A 61 -16.36 -1.67 1.37
C TYR A 61 -15.02 -1.06 0.98
N VAL A 62 -13.94 -1.54 1.59
CA VAL A 62 -12.58 -1.10 1.33
C VAL A 62 -11.69 -2.31 1.09
N LEU A 63 -10.86 -2.26 0.05
CA LEU A 63 -9.76 -3.19 -0.18
C LEU A 63 -8.44 -2.42 -0.19
N LYS A 64 -7.50 -2.84 0.66
CA LYS A 64 -6.16 -2.26 0.73
C LYS A 64 -5.21 -3.00 -0.22
N PHE A 65 -4.50 -2.25 -1.05
CA PHE A 65 -3.56 -2.75 -2.04
C PHE A 65 -2.14 -2.27 -1.77
N GLY A 66 -1.18 -3.18 -1.77
CA GLY A 66 0.24 -2.82 -1.80
C GLY A 66 0.64 -2.45 -3.23
N ALA A 67 0.67 -1.16 -3.55
CA ALA A 67 1.10 -0.62 -4.84
C ALA A 67 2.59 -0.27 -4.86
N GLU A 68 3.16 0.02 -3.72
CA GLU A 68 4.56 0.31 -3.38
C GLU A 68 5.15 1.51 -4.11
N SER A 69 5.18 1.56 -5.45
CA SER A 69 5.87 2.60 -6.22
C SER A 69 5.14 2.97 -7.51
N GLY A 70 5.35 4.19 -7.97
CA GLY A 70 4.91 4.70 -9.27
C GLY A 70 5.85 4.39 -10.42
N THR A 71 6.88 3.55 -10.23
CA THR A 71 7.82 3.16 -11.31
C THR A 71 8.01 1.66 -11.41
N ASN A 72 7.97 1.17 -12.64
CA ASN A 72 8.14 -0.26 -12.90
C ASN A 72 9.55 -0.77 -12.53
N ARG A 73 10.58 0.11 -12.57
CA ARG A 73 11.93 -0.25 -12.15
C ARG A 73 11.98 -0.58 -10.65
N ILE A 74 11.38 0.26 -9.80
CA ILE A 74 11.33 0.02 -8.35
C ILE A 74 10.47 -1.20 -8.06
N LEU A 75 9.29 -1.35 -8.69
CA LEU A 75 8.44 -2.54 -8.54
C LEU A 75 9.18 -3.84 -8.87
N LYS A 76 10.02 -3.82 -9.91
CA LYS A 76 10.89 -4.95 -10.25
C LYS A 76 12.00 -5.14 -9.22
N LEU A 77 12.63 -4.07 -8.73
CA LEU A 77 13.68 -4.11 -7.73
C LEU A 77 13.21 -4.81 -6.44
N VAL A 78 12.02 -4.47 -5.97
CA VAL A 78 11.41 -5.07 -4.76
C VAL A 78 10.69 -6.39 -5.03
N ASN A 79 10.80 -6.91 -6.26
CA ASN A 79 10.14 -8.16 -6.68
C ASN A 79 8.63 -8.20 -6.38
N LYS A 80 7.95 -7.05 -6.61
CA LYS A 80 6.51 -6.96 -6.29
C LYS A 80 5.63 -7.78 -7.22
N GLY A 81 6.09 -8.06 -8.45
CA GLY A 81 5.38 -8.87 -9.44
C GLY A 81 4.15 -8.17 -10.05
N ILE A 82 4.10 -6.85 -10.01
CA ILE A 82 3.06 -6.01 -10.62
C ILE A 82 3.69 -4.85 -11.39
N THR A 83 2.88 -4.16 -12.19
CA THR A 83 3.25 -2.91 -12.87
C THR A 83 2.37 -1.74 -12.41
N VAL A 84 2.80 -0.53 -12.76
CA VAL A 84 2.02 0.70 -12.52
C VAL A 84 0.67 0.63 -13.24
N GLU A 85 0.65 0.11 -14.46
CA GLU A 85 -0.56 -0.07 -15.27
C GLU A 85 -1.54 -1.04 -14.60
N GLU A 86 -1.04 -2.08 -13.96
CA GLU A 86 -1.87 -3.02 -13.19
C GLU A 86 -2.48 -2.37 -11.95
N THR A 87 -1.76 -1.45 -11.29
CA THR A 87 -2.29 -0.65 -10.19
C THR A 87 -3.44 0.26 -10.67
N LEU A 88 -3.26 0.96 -11.80
CA LEU A 88 -4.31 1.78 -12.40
C LEU A 88 -5.51 0.93 -12.83
N LYS A 89 -5.29 -0.26 -13.39
CA LYS A 89 -6.35 -1.21 -13.74
C LYS A 89 -7.15 -1.66 -12.51
N ALA A 90 -6.48 -1.98 -11.40
CA ALA A 90 -7.14 -2.35 -10.16
C ALA A 90 -8.00 -1.20 -9.60
N ASN A 91 -7.51 0.04 -9.69
CA ASN A 91 -8.24 1.24 -9.32
C ASN A 91 -9.57 1.39 -10.09
N LEU A 92 -9.51 1.29 -11.42
CA LEU A 92 -10.69 1.38 -12.28
C LEU A 92 -11.67 0.23 -12.04
N LYS A 93 -11.16 -0.98 -11.83
CA LYS A 93 -11.97 -2.15 -11.52
C LYS A 93 -12.69 -2.00 -10.18
N ALA A 94 -12.00 -1.53 -9.13
CA ALA A 94 -12.60 -1.25 -7.83
C ALA A 94 -13.70 -0.18 -7.96
N LYS A 95 -13.43 0.93 -8.67
CA LYS A 95 -14.41 1.98 -8.98
C LYS A 95 -15.66 1.40 -9.64
N LYS A 96 -15.49 0.60 -10.70
CA LYS A 96 -16.60 -0.03 -11.45
C LYS A 96 -17.54 -0.83 -10.54
N HIS A 97 -16.99 -1.50 -9.53
CA HIS A 97 -17.77 -2.33 -8.60
C HIS A 97 -18.18 -1.61 -7.31
N GLY A 98 -17.89 -0.30 -7.17
CA GLY A 98 -18.25 0.48 -6.00
C GLY A 98 -17.51 0.08 -4.72
N ILE A 99 -16.29 -0.44 -4.86
CA ILE A 99 -15.35 -0.76 -3.78
C ILE A 99 -14.34 0.39 -3.69
N ILE A 100 -14.01 0.83 -2.50
CA ILE A 100 -13.00 1.87 -2.29
C ILE A 100 -11.62 1.20 -2.24
N PRO A 101 -10.71 1.46 -3.19
CA PRO A 101 -9.34 1.01 -3.09
C PRO A 101 -8.55 1.94 -2.16
N VAL A 102 -7.74 1.38 -1.29
CA VAL A 102 -6.72 2.10 -0.51
C VAL A 102 -5.36 1.59 -0.96
N PHE A 103 -4.50 2.46 -1.44
CA PHE A 103 -3.17 2.09 -1.92
C PHE A 103 -2.10 2.44 -0.90
N ALA A 104 -1.27 1.47 -0.53
CA ALA A 104 -0.05 1.68 0.22
C ALA A 104 1.10 1.96 -0.75
N LEU A 105 1.83 3.04 -0.50
CA LEU A 105 2.99 3.48 -1.26
C LEU A 105 4.19 3.65 -0.33
N MET A 106 5.36 3.44 -0.88
CA MET A 106 6.62 3.55 -0.15
C MET A 106 7.65 4.29 -1.03
N ILE A 107 8.51 5.07 -0.39
CA ILE A 107 9.61 5.83 -1.03
C ILE A 107 10.91 5.61 -0.27
N GLY A 108 12.01 5.98 -0.87
CA GLY A 108 13.32 5.92 -0.22
C GLY A 108 14.00 4.56 -0.36
N PHE A 109 13.65 3.77 -1.38
CA PHE A 109 14.33 2.50 -1.66
C PHE A 109 15.81 2.71 -2.01
N PRO A 110 16.71 1.74 -1.72
CA PRO A 110 18.06 1.77 -2.24
C PRO A 110 18.06 1.92 -3.77
N THR A 111 18.85 2.86 -4.28
CA THR A 111 18.94 3.23 -5.71
C THR A 111 17.75 3.99 -6.30
N GLU A 112 16.72 4.29 -5.54
CA GLU A 112 15.60 5.11 -6.02
C GLU A 112 16.05 6.56 -6.23
N THR A 113 15.62 7.15 -7.33
CA THR A 113 15.91 8.56 -7.67
C THR A 113 14.74 9.45 -7.29
N PHE A 114 14.97 10.77 -7.18
CA PHE A 114 13.89 11.72 -6.93
C PHE A 114 12.89 11.80 -8.07
N GLU A 115 13.31 11.59 -9.32
CA GLU A 115 12.41 11.48 -10.46
C GLU A 115 11.43 10.30 -10.29
N GLU A 116 11.90 9.17 -9.75
CA GLU A 116 11.04 8.02 -9.48
C GLU A 116 10.09 8.24 -8.31
N ILE A 117 10.53 9.01 -7.30
CA ILE A 117 9.67 9.45 -6.20
C ILE A 117 8.59 10.40 -6.73
N ASP A 118 8.95 11.35 -7.60
CA ASP A 118 7.98 12.24 -8.25
C ASP A 118 6.99 11.44 -9.11
N ASN A 119 7.41 10.40 -9.83
CA ASN A 119 6.52 9.48 -10.53
C ASN A 119 5.58 8.72 -9.58
N THR A 120 6.02 8.40 -8.36
CA THR A 120 5.15 7.78 -7.33
C THR A 120 4.09 8.77 -6.84
N ILE A 121 4.45 10.06 -6.70
CA ILE A 121 3.50 11.13 -6.38
C ILE A 121 2.51 11.32 -7.56
N ASP A 122 2.99 11.33 -8.79
CA ASP A 122 2.15 11.43 -9.99
C ASP A 122 1.15 10.28 -10.10
N LEU A 123 1.51 9.08 -9.66
CA LEU A 123 0.58 7.95 -9.59
C LEU A 123 -0.61 8.27 -8.68
N ILE A 124 -0.41 8.96 -7.55
CA ILE A 124 -1.49 9.39 -6.65
C ILE A 124 -2.49 10.27 -7.42
N PHE A 125 -1.99 11.27 -8.14
CA PHE A 125 -2.85 12.18 -8.91
C PHE A 125 -3.60 11.47 -10.03
N LYS A 126 -2.94 10.53 -10.75
CA LYS A 126 -3.59 9.71 -11.78
C LYS A 126 -4.71 8.85 -11.20
N VAL A 127 -4.43 8.14 -10.11
CA VAL A 127 -5.41 7.30 -9.42
C VAL A 127 -6.61 8.13 -8.93
N LYS A 128 -6.39 9.28 -8.31
CA LYS A 128 -7.45 10.17 -7.83
C LYS A 128 -8.27 10.77 -8.96
N LYS A 129 -7.63 11.17 -10.05
CA LYS A 129 -8.32 11.67 -11.26
C LYS A 129 -9.29 10.62 -11.82
N ASP A 130 -8.83 9.37 -11.91
CA ASP A 130 -9.63 8.28 -12.45
C ASP A 130 -10.71 7.79 -11.47
N ASN A 131 -10.43 7.81 -10.18
CA ASN A 131 -11.31 7.38 -9.10
C ASN A 131 -11.20 8.33 -7.89
N PRO A 132 -12.01 9.38 -7.80
CA PRO A 132 -11.96 10.34 -6.68
C PRO A 132 -12.15 9.70 -5.29
N LYS A 133 -12.82 8.53 -5.21
CA LYS A 133 -13.02 7.78 -3.97
C LYS A 133 -11.82 6.94 -3.55
N ALA A 134 -10.83 6.74 -4.43
CA ALA A 134 -9.61 6.03 -4.05
C ALA A 134 -8.90 6.75 -2.90
N GLN A 135 -8.29 5.99 -2.01
CA GLN A 135 -7.57 6.50 -0.86
C GLN A 135 -6.13 6.00 -0.89
N PHE A 136 -5.28 6.66 -0.14
CA PHE A 136 -3.89 6.28 0.04
C PHE A 136 -3.60 6.20 1.53
N GLU A 137 -2.74 5.25 1.92
CA GLU A 137 -2.14 5.31 3.24
C GLU A 137 -1.07 6.41 3.29
N THR A 138 -0.59 6.68 4.49
CA THR A 138 0.61 7.49 4.65
C THR A 138 1.74 6.87 3.84
N MET A 139 2.42 7.70 3.06
CA MET A 139 3.57 7.27 2.27
C MET A 139 4.72 6.91 3.19
N SER A 140 4.99 5.61 3.30
CA SER A 140 6.02 5.10 4.19
C SER A 140 7.41 5.31 3.60
N ILE A 141 8.39 5.57 4.47
CA ILE A 141 9.81 5.53 4.09
C ILE A 141 10.30 4.09 4.23
N TYR A 142 11.01 3.61 3.22
CA TYR A 142 11.53 2.26 3.19
C TYR A 142 12.40 1.97 4.44
N THR A 143 12.15 0.83 5.05
CA THR A 143 12.95 0.29 6.15
C THR A 143 13.42 -1.11 5.79
N ALA A 144 14.72 -1.31 5.77
CA ALA A 144 15.33 -2.58 5.42
C ALA A 144 15.10 -3.62 6.53
N LEU A 145 14.57 -4.79 6.15
CA LEU A 145 14.31 -5.89 7.07
C LEU A 145 15.33 -7.03 6.87
N PRO A 146 15.98 -7.51 7.93
CA PRO A 146 16.89 -8.64 7.86
C PRO A 146 16.30 -9.86 7.15
N GLY A 147 17.11 -10.54 6.37
CA GLY A 147 16.71 -11.75 5.64
C GLY A 147 16.00 -11.48 4.31
N THR A 148 15.88 -10.24 3.88
CA THR A 148 15.34 -9.90 2.55
C THR A 148 16.46 -9.52 1.57
N PRO A 149 16.30 -9.78 0.25
CA PRO A 149 17.29 -9.32 -0.75
C PRO A 149 17.53 -7.82 -0.72
N MET A 150 16.50 -7.04 -0.37
CA MET A 150 16.60 -5.59 -0.24
C MET A 150 17.43 -5.16 0.98
N TYR A 151 17.51 -5.99 2.02
CA TYR A 151 18.37 -5.75 3.17
C TYR A 151 19.85 -5.84 2.78
N GLU A 152 20.22 -6.86 2.00
CA GLU A 152 21.58 -7.00 1.50
C GLU A 152 22.00 -5.81 0.64
N LEU A 153 21.13 -5.37 -0.25
CA LEU A 153 21.36 -4.17 -1.05
C LEU A 153 21.50 -2.91 -0.17
N ALA A 154 20.73 -2.81 0.91
CA ALA A 154 20.83 -1.70 1.85
C ALA A 154 22.18 -1.72 2.60
N LEU A 155 22.68 -2.88 2.99
CA LEU A 155 24.03 -3.03 3.59
C LEU A 155 25.11 -2.58 2.61
N GLU A 156 25.05 -3.00 1.35
CA GLU A 156 25.96 -2.54 0.28
C GLU A 156 25.93 -1.02 0.09
N ARG A 157 24.79 -0.40 0.39
CA ARG A 157 24.57 1.06 0.31
C ARG A 157 24.85 1.80 1.61
N GLY A 158 25.52 1.14 2.56
CA GLY A 158 26.02 1.77 3.77
C GLY A 158 25.09 1.73 4.98
N LEU A 159 24.03 0.91 4.94
CA LEU A 159 23.19 0.68 6.11
C LEU A 159 24.03 0.04 7.21
N LYS A 160 23.92 0.61 8.42
CA LYS A 160 24.53 0.07 9.64
C LYS A 160 23.43 -0.37 10.59
N PRO A 161 23.06 -1.66 10.55
CA PRO A 161 21.99 -2.15 11.42
C PRO A 161 22.45 -2.18 12.88
N PRO A 162 21.49 -2.18 13.83
CA PRO A 162 21.78 -2.41 15.24
C PRO A 162 22.56 -3.71 15.47
N GLN A 163 23.48 -3.69 16.42
CA GLN A 163 24.34 -4.84 16.75
C GLN A 163 23.81 -5.66 17.93
N ASP A 164 22.82 -5.15 18.66
CA ASP A 164 22.19 -5.75 19.82
C ASP A 164 20.67 -5.62 19.75
N LEU A 165 20.00 -6.33 20.64
CA LEU A 165 18.54 -6.40 20.67
C LEU A 165 17.92 -5.04 21.03
N GLU A 166 18.56 -4.30 21.90
CA GLU A 166 18.12 -2.98 22.38
C GLU A 166 18.10 -1.99 21.24
N GLY A 167 19.09 -2.02 20.35
CA GLY A 167 19.15 -1.15 19.18
C GLY A 167 18.04 -1.42 18.16
N TRP A 168 17.46 -2.65 18.15
CA TRP A 168 16.34 -2.96 17.26
C TRP A 168 15.01 -2.39 17.77
N ILE A 169 14.91 -1.94 19.01
CA ILE A 169 13.70 -1.29 19.56
C ILE A 169 13.34 -0.07 18.71
N ASP A 170 14.33 0.72 18.33
CA ASP A 170 14.14 1.93 17.49
C ASP A 170 13.91 1.61 16.03
N TRP A 171 13.98 0.32 15.63
CA TRP A 171 13.82 -0.14 14.23
C TRP A 171 12.42 -0.65 13.95
N ASN A 172 11.42 -0.09 14.60
CA ASN A 172 10.04 -0.51 14.46
C ASN A 172 9.31 0.24 13.34
N PHE A 173 8.22 -0.34 12.85
CA PHE A 173 7.38 0.25 11.79
C PHE A 173 6.40 1.30 12.30
N ASP A 174 6.14 1.33 13.60
CA ASP A 174 5.15 2.22 14.20
C ASP A 174 5.67 3.65 14.31
N GLU A 175 6.99 3.82 14.27
CA GLU A 175 7.62 5.12 14.20
C GLU A 175 8.00 5.45 12.75
N TYR A 176 7.30 6.43 12.19
CA TYR A 176 7.65 6.97 10.89
C TYR A 176 9.08 7.53 10.93
N ASP A 177 9.96 7.02 10.08
CA ASP A 177 11.32 7.56 9.94
C ASP A 177 11.31 8.88 9.16
N PHE A 178 10.60 9.89 9.69
CA PHE A 178 10.56 11.22 9.08
C PHE A 178 11.94 11.82 8.81
N PRO A 179 12.95 11.66 9.70
CA PRO A 179 14.31 12.08 9.42
C PRO A 179 15.03 11.26 8.37
N GLY A 180 14.50 10.08 7.99
CA GLY A 180 15.13 9.15 7.06
C GLY A 180 16.47 8.62 7.54
N LYS A 181 16.63 8.37 8.85
CA LYS A 181 17.89 7.91 9.46
C LYS A 181 18.32 6.53 8.95
N ARG A 182 17.37 5.70 8.54
CA ARG A 182 17.58 4.31 8.13
C ARG A 182 17.90 4.16 6.65
N ILE A 183 18.04 5.27 5.92
CA ILE A 183 18.30 5.33 4.48
C ILE A 183 19.59 6.09 4.16
N PRO A 184 20.78 5.57 4.51
CA PRO A 184 22.06 6.26 4.41
C PRO A 184 22.50 6.57 2.99
N TRP A 185 21.89 5.95 1.97
CA TRP A 185 22.15 6.22 0.55
C TRP A 185 21.60 7.57 0.05
N PHE A 186 20.83 8.27 0.89
CA PHE A 186 20.43 9.66 0.66
C PHE A 186 21.26 10.61 1.56
N ASN A 187 21.64 11.76 1.06
CA ASN A 187 22.29 12.80 1.87
C ASN A 187 21.30 13.48 2.83
N ALA A 188 21.78 14.30 3.75
CA ALA A 188 20.94 14.92 4.78
C ALA A 188 19.78 15.77 4.21
N LYS A 189 20.04 16.53 3.12
CA LYS A 189 19.01 17.36 2.46
C LYS A 189 17.94 16.50 1.78
N GLU A 190 18.37 15.41 1.16
CA GLU A 190 17.49 14.43 0.53
C GLU A 190 16.62 13.70 1.56
N ARG A 191 17.22 13.24 2.66
CA ARG A 191 16.46 12.64 3.76
C ARG A 191 15.41 13.58 4.34
N GLN A 192 15.76 14.87 4.52
CA GLN A 192 14.79 15.87 4.97
C GLN A 192 13.63 16.02 3.96
N LYS A 193 13.93 16.03 2.65
CA LYS A 193 12.89 16.10 1.61
C LYS A 193 11.96 14.87 1.67
N LEU A 194 12.51 13.66 1.83
CA LEU A 194 11.72 12.43 1.98
C LEU A 194 10.83 12.48 3.22
N GLY A 195 11.37 12.91 4.36
CA GLY A 195 10.59 13.09 5.59
C GLY A 195 9.44 14.08 5.40
N ASN A 196 9.67 15.19 4.71
CA ASN A 196 8.63 16.17 4.40
C ASN A 196 7.51 15.57 3.52
N ILE A 197 7.87 14.79 2.48
CA ILE A 197 6.90 14.12 1.60
C ILE A 197 6.03 13.15 2.42
N SER A 198 6.64 12.31 3.25
CA SER A 198 5.94 11.38 4.12
C SER A 198 5.00 12.13 5.09
N TYR A 199 5.49 13.18 5.75
CA TYR A 199 4.69 14.00 6.66
C TYR A 199 3.51 14.68 5.97
N MET A 200 3.72 15.27 4.78
CA MET A 200 2.63 15.87 3.98
C MET A 200 1.57 14.85 3.61
N SER A 201 1.95 13.59 3.36
CA SER A 201 0.98 12.53 3.09
C SER A 201 0.13 12.18 4.33
N VAL A 202 0.70 12.27 5.56
CA VAL A 202 -0.06 12.16 6.82
C VAL A 202 -1.10 13.25 6.91
N LEU A 203 -0.69 14.52 6.69
CA LEU A 203 -1.60 15.66 6.74
C LEU A 203 -2.70 15.55 5.70
N ALA A 204 -2.37 15.14 4.46
CA ALA A 204 -3.35 14.96 3.40
C ALA A 204 -4.40 13.88 3.74
N ASN A 205 -4.01 12.84 4.47
CA ASN A 205 -4.93 11.80 4.96
C ASN A 205 -5.73 12.23 6.20
N ALA A 206 -5.19 13.14 7.02
CA ALA A 206 -5.89 13.66 8.21
C ALA A 206 -6.95 14.72 7.87
N LEU A 207 -6.89 15.32 6.67
CA LEU A 207 -7.81 16.36 6.20
C LEU A 207 -8.91 15.87 5.23
N PRO A 208 -9.37 14.62 5.23
CA PRO A 208 -10.19 14.09 4.15
C PRO A 208 -11.61 14.64 4.08
N ASN A 209 -12.09 15.43 5.04
CA ASN A 209 -13.51 15.78 5.12
C ASN A 209 -13.81 17.25 5.45
N ALA A 210 -12.83 18.12 5.39
CA ALA A 210 -13.08 19.57 5.62
C ALA A 210 -13.68 20.27 4.39
N ILE A 211 -13.77 19.59 3.23
CA ILE A 211 -14.28 20.17 1.96
C ILE A 211 -15.68 19.64 1.62
N ASP A 212 -16.13 18.56 2.25
CA ASP A 212 -17.46 17.95 1.99
C ASP A 212 -18.49 18.20 3.12
N SER A 213 -18.26 19.20 3.96
CA SER A 213 -19.21 19.65 5.01
C SER A 213 -19.84 20.98 4.66
#